data_2850eaa7f09dd39b85c89fece86ccb82
#
_entry.id   2850eaa7f09dd39b85c89fece86ccb82
#
_cell.length_a   1.000
_cell.length_b   1.000
_cell.length_c   1.000
_cell.angle_alpha   90.00
_cell.angle_beta   90.00
_cell.angle_gamma   90.00
#
_symmetry.space_group_name_H-M   'P 1'
#
loop_
_entity.id
_entity.type
_entity.pdbx_description
1 polymer ?
#
loop_
_entity_poly.entity_id
_entity_poly.type
_entity_poly.pdbx_seq_one_letter_code
_entity_poly.pdbx_strand_id
1 'polypeptide(L)'
;MIEIDGSQGEGGGQVLRTALTLAAITAKPVHLFNVRAHRSKPGLKPQHLKAVEAVAAITGARVEGAKLGSQALSFEPQAIVPGNYRFDIGTAGSVSLVLQTVLLPLSFAREDSHVAITGGTHVPWSPCYHYLAWHWLHYLRHAGFHAELALDKAGFYPPGGGRISATIAPAAALAPLTLAKRGVLRRIRGLAAVSNLDIGIAERMRSRAIQQLQHSDVACDIATQTF
;
A
#
# COMPACT_ATOMS: atom_id res chain seq x y z
N MET A 1 -20.74 -14.77 -9.86
CA MET A 1 -19.99 -14.17 -8.72
C MET A 1 -18.94 -15.17 -8.28
N ILE A 2 -17.70 -14.72 -8.00
CA ILE A 2 -16.62 -15.60 -7.56
C ILE A 2 -16.65 -15.63 -6.03
N GLU A 3 -16.72 -16.83 -5.44
CA GLU A 3 -16.67 -17.02 -3.98
C GLU A 3 -15.22 -17.07 -3.50
N ILE A 4 -14.86 -16.29 -2.48
CA ILE A 4 -13.51 -16.22 -1.93
C ILE A 4 -13.57 -16.38 -0.41
N ASP A 5 -12.96 -17.44 0.10
CA ASP A 5 -12.80 -17.66 1.53
C ASP A 5 -11.62 -16.85 2.09
N GLY A 6 -11.92 -15.84 2.89
CA GLY A 6 -10.92 -14.97 3.53
C GLY A 6 -10.17 -15.60 4.70
N SER A 7 -10.47 -16.83 5.08
CA SER A 7 -9.75 -17.60 6.09
C SER A 7 -8.49 -18.28 5.55
N GLN A 8 -8.31 -18.34 4.23
CA GLN A 8 -7.14 -19.00 3.63
C GLN A 8 -5.81 -18.36 4.04
N GLY A 9 -4.78 -19.18 4.17
CA GLY A 9 -3.44 -18.77 4.59
C GLY A 9 -3.45 -18.15 5.99
N GLU A 10 -2.90 -16.94 6.14
CA GLU A 10 -2.91 -16.21 7.42
C GLU A 10 -4.31 -15.71 7.83
N GLY A 11 -5.32 -15.83 6.99
CA GLY A 11 -6.64 -15.28 7.24
C GLY A 11 -6.62 -13.78 7.57
N GLY A 12 -5.74 -13.03 6.89
CA GLY A 12 -5.54 -11.60 7.13
C GLY A 12 -6.24 -10.69 6.13
N GLY A 13 -5.90 -9.40 6.16
CA GLY A 13 -6.51 -8.41 5.25
C GLY A 13 -5.96 -8.44 3.81
N GLN A 14 -4.92 -9.23 3.53
CA GLN A 14 -4.34 -9.28 2.18
C GLN A 14 -5.27 -9.94 1.18
N VAL A 15 -5.94 -11.03 1.57
CA VAL A 15 -6.93 -11.73 0.72
C VAL A 15 -7.99 -10.74 0.22
N LEU A 16 -8.57 -9.95 1.14
CA LEU A 16 -9.55 -8.91 0.80
C LEU A 16 -9.00 -7.92 -0.24
N ARG A 17 -7.83 -7.32 0.02
CA ARG A 17 -7.28 -6.29 -0.87
C ARG A 17 -6.96 -6.84 -2.25
N THR A 18 -6.33 -8.01 -2.32
CA THR A 18 -6.02 -8.66 -3.59
C THR A 18 -7.30 -9.01 -4.36
N ALA A 19 -8.31 -9.55 -3.69
CA ALA A 19 -9.60 -9.87 -4.30
C ALA A 19 -10.27 -8.64 -4.92
N LEU A 20 -10.31 -7.51 -4.18
CA LEU A 20 -10.87 -6.24 -4.68
C LEU A 20 -10.09 -5.69 -5.88
N THR A 21 -8.75 -5.70 -5.80
CA THR A 21 -7.88 -5.27 -6.90
C THR A 21 -8.14 -6.10 -8.16
N LEU A 22 -8.17 -7.43 -8.03
CA LEU A 22 -8.40 -8.32 -9.17
C LEU A 22 -9.83 -8.24 -9.68
N ALA A 23 -10.84 -8.10 -8.80
CA ALA A 23 -12.22 -7.88 -9.20
C ALA A 23 -12.35 -6.62 -10.07
N ALA A 24 -11.73 -5.50 -9.64
CA ALA A 24 -11.71 -4.25 -10.39
C ALA A 24 -11.06 -4.39 -11.77
N ILE A 25 -9.88 -5.03 -11.85
CA ILE A 25 -9.13 -5.20 -13.11
C ILE A 25 -9.86 -6.14 -14.08
N THR A 26 -10.46 -7.20 -13.56
CA THR A 26 -11.12 -8.23 -14.39
C THR A 26 -12.60 -7.98 -14.64
N ALA A 27 -13.15 -6.93 -14.03
CA ALA A 27 -14.58 -6.61 -14.02
C ALA A 27 -15.47 -7.80 -13.58
N LYS A 28 -14.96 -8.65 -12.67
CA LYS A 28 -15.67 -9.84 -12.18
C LYS A 28 -16.22 -9.60 -10.78
N PRO A 29 -17.51 -9.82 -10.54
CA PRO A 29 -18.08 -9.70 -9.21
C PRO A 29 -17.56 -10.82 -8.29
N VAL A 30 -17.28 -10.43 -7.03
CA VAL A 30 -16.76 -11.33 -6.00
C VAL A 30 -17.62 -11.27 -4.74
N HIS A 31 -17.73 -12.41 -4.07
CA HIS A 31 -18.26 -12.52 -2.72
C HIS A 31 -17.17 -13.07 -1.80
N LEU A 32 -16.78 -12.26 -0.81
CA LEU A 32 -15.82 -12.67 0.21
C LEU A 32 -16.58 -13.03 1.50
N PHE A 33 -16.19 -14.12 2.12
CA PHE A 33 -16.69 -14.52 3.45
C PHE A 33 -15.51 -14.91 4.36
N ASN A 34 -15.72 -15.07 5.65
CA ASN A 34 -14.66 -15.30 6.64
C ASN A 34 -13.55 -14.24 6.62
N VAL A 35 -13.90 -12.98 6.34
CA VAL A 35 -12.92 -11.88 6.21
C VAL A 35 -12.17 -11.72 7.53
N ARG A 36 -10.85 -11.92 7.49
CA ARG A 36 -9.93 -11.81 8.63
C ARG A 36 -10.29 -12.78 9.79
N ALA A 37 -10.75 -13.97 9.45
CA ALA A 37 -11.25 -14.96 10.43
C ALA A 37 -10.21 -15.32 11.51
N HIS A 38 -8.91 -15.41 11.14
CA HIS A 38 -7.83 -15.81 12.05
C HIS A 38 -7.24 -14.65 12.88
N ARG A 39 -7.85 -13.48 12.87
CA ARG A 39 -7.41 -12.35 13.68
C ARG A 39 -8.21 -12.26 14.98
N SER A 40 -7.58 -11.78 16.06
CA SER A 40 -8.22 -11.61 17.39
C SER A 40 -9.52 -10.81 17.35
N LYS A 41 -9.65 -9.90 16.38
CA LYS A 41 -10.88 -9.17 16.05
C LYS A 41 -11.15 -9.35 14.55
N PRO A 42 -11.92 -10.36 14.14
CA PRO A 42 -12.26 -10.63 12.74
C PRO A 42 -13.02 -9.49 12.07
N GLY A 43 -13.24 -9.62 10.77
CA GLY A 43 -14.00 -8.67 9.96
C GLY A 43 -13.25 -7.39 9.61
N LEU A 44 -13.93 -6.48 8.92
CA LEU A 44 -13.38 -5.25 8.41
C LEU A 44 -12.96 -4.29 9.53
N LYS A 45 -11.72 -3.79 9.48
CA LYS A 45 -11.21 -2.67 10.30
C LYS A 45 -11.24 -1.38 9.46
N PRO A 46 -11.03 -0.17 10.06
CA PRO A 46 -11.10 1.09 9.32
C PRO A 46 -10.32 1.09 8.01
N GLN A 47 -9.05 0.66 8.00
CA GLN A 47 -8.26 0.61 6.76
C GLN A 47 -8.78 -0.39 5.72
N HIS A 48 -9.42 -1.50 6.15
CA HIS A 48 -10.01 -2.47 5.23
C HIS A 48 -11.29 -1.91 4.60
N LEU A 49 -12.13 -1.30 5.43
CA LEU A 49 -13.32 -0.60 4.96
C LEU A 49 -12.93 0.52 3.98
N LYS A 50 -11.89 1.31 4.31
CA LYS A 50 -11.41 2.35 3.41
C LYS A 50 -10.86 1.79 2.09
N ALA A 51 -10.22 0.62 2.10
CA ALA A 51 -9.80 -0.05 0.87
C ALA A 51 -11.01 -0.47 0.00
N VAL A 52 -12.08 -1.00 0.61
CA VAL A 52 -13.34 -1.31 -0.09
C VAL A 52 -13.94 -0.05 -0.69
N GLU A 53 -14.10 1.01 0.10
CA GLU A 53 -14.65 2.30 -0.35
C GLU A 53 -13.82 2.91 -1.49
N ALA A 54 -12.48 2.82 -1.39
CA ALA A 54 -11.60 3.36 -2.41
C ALA A 54 -11.73 2.62 -3.75
N VAL A 55 -11.75 1.29 -3.73
CA VAL A 55 -11.95 0.52 -4.97
C VAL A 55 -13.36 0.70 -5.51
N ALA A 56 -14.37 0.79 -4.65
CA ALA A 56 -15.74 1.09 -5.07
C ALA A 56 -15.85 2.46 -5.74
N ALA A 57 -15.19 3.48 -5.20
CA ALA A 57 -15.19 4.82 -5.77
C ALA A 57 -14.56 4.88 -7.17
N ILE A 58 -13.43 4.19 -7.38
CA ILE A 58 -12.74 4.19 -8.68
C ILE A 58 -13.39 3.29 -9.74
N THR A 59 -14.34 2.43 -9.34
CA THR A 59 -15.01 1.48 -10.26
C THR A 59 -16.50 1.68 -10.34
N GLY A 60 -17.10 2.59 -9.57
CA GLY A 60 -18.56 2.72 -9.46
C GLY A 60 -19.24 1.43 -8.96
N ALA A 61 -18.53 0.62 -8.16
CA ALA A 61 -19.00 -0.70 -7.77
C ALA A 61 -20.23 -0.64 -6.87
N ARG A 62 -21.14 -1.60 -7.06
CA ARG A 62 -22.15 -1.94 -6.06
C ARG A 62 -21.52 -2.79 -4.97
N VAL A 63 -21.72 -2.40 -3.72
CA VAL A 63 -21.10 -3.07 -2.56
C VAL A 63 -22.16 -3.37 -1.50
N GLU A 64 -22.17 -4.61 -1.02
CA GLU A 64 -23.00 -5.04 0.11
C GLU A 64 -22.11 -5.58 1.22
N GLY A 65 -22.47 -5.33 2.48
CA GLY A 65 -21.70 -5.79 3.64
C GLY A 65 -20.50 -4.90 4.01
N ALA A 66 -20.27 -3.74 3.38
CA ALA A 66 -19.19 -2.82 3.68
C ALA A 66 -19.45 -2.03 4.98
N LYS A 67 -19.27 -2.68 6.13
CA LYS A 67 -19.37 -2.05 7.46
C LYS A 67 -18.29 -2.59 8.40
N LEU A 68 -17.92 -1.80 9.41
CA LEU A 68 -16.95 -2.22 10.41
C LEU A 68 -17.37 -3.54 11.06
N GLY A 69 -16.40 -4.46 11.20
CA GLY A 69 -16.61 -5.78 11.77
C GLY A 69 -17.28 -6.79 10.84
N SER A 70 -17.74 -6.39 9.65
CA SER A 70 -18.33 -7.34 8.70
C SER A 70 -17.32 -8.42 8.30
N GLN A 71 -17.77 -9.67 8.30
CA GLN A 71 -16.99 -10.81 7.86
C GLN A 71 -17.38 -11.31 6.48
N ALA A 72 -18.40 -10.70 5.87
CA ALA A 72 -18.82 -10.99 4.50
C ALA A 72 -19.03 -9.70 3.71
N LEU A 73 -18.70 -9.74 2.41
CA LEU A 73 -18.74 -8.61 1.51
C LEU A 73 -19.03 -9.10 0.08
N SER A 74 -20.04 -8.52 -0.57
CA SER A 74 -20.22 -8.65 -2.01
C SER A 74 -19.73 -7.37 -2.70
N PHE A 75 -19.00 -7.53 -3.79
CA PHE A 75 -18.41 -6.42 -4.55
C PHE A 75 -18.61 -6.67 -6.04
N GLU A 76 -19.35 -5.80 -6.70
CA GLU A 76 -19.70 -5.85 -8.13
C GLU A 76 -19.12 -4.62 -8.84
N PRO A 77 -17.89 -4.70 -9.38
CA PRO A 77 -17.25 -3.59 -10.04
C PRO A 77 -17.91 -3.26 -11.38
N GLN A 78 -17.84 -1.99 -11.74
CA GLN A 78 -18.13 -1.49 -13.08
C GLN A 78 -16.81 -1.09 -13.76
N ALA A 79 -16.84 -0.14 -14.70
CA ALA A 79 -15.66 0.35 -15.38
C ALA A 79 -14.76 1.16 -14.42
N ILE A 80 -13.44 1.00 -14.59
CA ILE A 80 -12.46 1.83 -13.89
C ILE A 80 -12.53 3.25 -14.45
N VAL A 81 -12.70 4.23 -13.58
CA VAL A 81 -12.84 5.65 -13.91
C VAL A 81 -11.58 6.39 -13.46
N PRO A 82 -10.86 7.06 -14.39
CA PRO A 82 -9.75 7.94 -14.00
C PRO A 82 -10.29 9.18 -13.28
N GLY A 83 -9.45 9.82 -12.44
CA GLY A 83 -9.91 11.03 -11.76
C GLY A 83 -9.07 11.44 -10.56
N ASN A 84 -9.61 12.38 -9.77
CA ASN A 84 -9.00 12.89 -8.55
C ASN A 84 -9.71 12.31 -7.33
N TYR A 85 -9.01 11.47 -6.58
CA TYR A 85 -9.54 10.75 -5.44
C TYR A 85 -8.88 11.17 -4.14
N ARG A 86 -9.67 11.30 -3.08
CA ARG A 86 -9.18 11.59 -1.72
C ARG A 86 -9.80 10.63 -0.74
N PHE A 87 -8.94 9.92 0.00
CA PHE A 87 -9.37 8.94 0.99
C PHE A 87 -8.77 9.27 2.35
N ASP A 88 -9.59 9.33 3.37
CA ASP A 88 -9.15 9.46 4.75
C ASP A 88 -9.51 8.19 5.51
N ILE A 89 -8.50 7.54 6.09
CA ILE A 89 -8.70 6.31 6.87
C ILE A 89 -9.29 6.62 8.25
N GLY A 90 -9.11 7.86 8.73
CA GLY A 90 -9.61 8.31 10.04
C GLY A 90 -8.83 7.75 11.24
N THR A 91 -7.77 6.99 11.01
CA THR A 91 -6.92 6.35 12.03
C THR A 91 -5.48 6.27 11.51
N ALA A 92 -4.57 5.73 12.35
CA ALA A 92 -3.21 5.37 11.88
C ALA A 92 -3.18 4.13 10.97
N GLY A 93 -4.29 3.78 10.34
CA GLY A 93 -4.34 2.71 9.33
C GLY A 93 -3.42 3.02 8.15
N SER A 94 -2.82 1.97 7.56
CA SER A 94 -1.77 2.11 6.55
C SER A 94 -2.29 2.70 5.23
N VAL A 95 -1.79 3.87 4.86
CA VAL A 95 -2.03 4.50 3.54
C VAL A 95 -1.44 3.65 2.41
N SER A 96 -0.32 2.99 2.66
CA SER A 96 0.38 2.13 1.70
C SER A 96 -0.47 0.95 1.25
N LEU A 97 -1.18 0.31 2.19
CA LEU A 97 -2.05 -0.82 1.89
C LEU A 97 -3.32 -0.40 1.13
N VAL A 98 -3.84 0.80 1.37
CA VAL A 98 -4.96 1.35 0.59
C VAL A 98 -4.47 1.72 -0.81
N LEU A 99 -3.31 2.39 -0.94
CA LEU A 99 -2.74 2.73 -2.24
C LEU A 99 -2.50 1.49 -3.11
N GLN A 100 -1.91 0.43 -2.55
CA GLN A 100 -1.69 -0.82 -3.28
C GLN A 100 -2.98 -1.42 -3.85
N THR A 101 -4.12 -1.18 -3.20
CA THR A 101 -5.41 -1.71 -3.65
C THR A 101 -5.95 -0.97 -4.87
N VAL A 102 -5.67 0.34 -5.01
CA VAL A 102 -6.21 1.19 -6.09
C VAL A 102 -5.22 1.49 -7.21
N LEU A 103 -3.90 1.44 -6.96
CA LEU A 103 -2.89 1.82 -7.93
C LEU A 103 -2.94 0.93 -9.18
N LEU A 104 -2.94 -0.39 -8.99
CA LEU A 104 -2.98 -1.31 -10.14
C LEU A 104 -4.26 -1.15 -10.96
N PRO A 105 -5.49 -1.15 -10.37
CA PRO A 105 -6.69 -0.86 -11.14
C PRO A 105 -6.61 0.46 -11.92
N LEU A 106 -6.21 1.57 -11.28
CA LEU A 106 -6.13 2.87 -11.94
C LEU A 106 -5.09 2.90 -13.07
N SER A 107 -4.05 2.05 -13.02
CA SER A 107 -3.13 1.90 -14.15
C SER A 107 -3.77 1.29 -15.40
N PHE A 108 -4.97 0.72 -15.31
CA PHE A 108 -5.77 0.27 -16.46
C PHE A 108 -6.85 1.27 -16.87
N ALA A 109 -6.88 2.45 -16.26
CA ALA A 109 -7.73 3.54 -16.71
C ALA A 109 -7.23 4.12 -18.06
N ARG A 110 -8.03 5.00 -18.69
CA ARG A 110 -7.70 5.60 -19.98
C ARG A 110 -6.87 6.87 -19.87
N GLU A 111 -6.85 7.49 -18.70
CA GLU A 111 -6.21 8.77 -18.42
C GLU A 111 -5.52 8.71 -17.05
N ASP A 112 -4.69 9.67 -16.76
CA ASP A 112 -4.02 9.82 -15.48
C ASP A 112 -5.02 9.96 -14.33
N SER A 113 -4.64 9.41 -13.19
CA SER A 113 -5.40 9.54 -11.95
C SER A 113 -4.54 10.09 -10.83
N HIS A 114 -5.14 10.93 -9.99
CA HIS A 114 -4.49 11.49 -8.82
C HIS A 114 -5.18 10.98 -7.55
N VAL A 115 -4.40 10.40 -6.65
CA VAL A 115 -4.91 9.81 -5.41
C VAL A 115 -4.18 10.43 -4.22
N ALA A 116 -4.91 10.97 -3.26
CA ALA A 116 -4.38 11.40 -1.98
C ALA A 116 -4.98 10.57 -0.85
N ILE A 117 -4.13 10.01 0.04
CA ILE A 117 -4.58 9.15 1.13
C ILE A 117 -4.02 9.65 2.45
N THR A 118 -4.91 9.90 3.42
CA THR A 118 -4.56 10.31 4.79
C THR A 118 -4.65 9.12 5.74
N GLY A 119 -3.64 8.97 6.62
CA GLY A 119 -3.57 7.88 7.60
C GLY A 119 -2.16 7.69 8.16
N GLY A 120 -1.75 6.45 8.35
CA GLY A 120 -0.40 6.09 8.78
C GLY A 120 0.52 5.81 7.59
N THR A 121 1.62 6.55 7.47
CA THR A 121 2.63 6.39 6.40
C THR A 121 3.81 5.52 6.82
N HIS A 122 4.06 5.46 8.14
CA HIS A 122 5.11 4.69 8.78
C HIS A 122 4.51 4.00 10.02
N VAL A 123 3.90 2.85 9.79
CA VAL A 123 3.20 2.12 10.85
C VAL A 123 3.58 0.63 10.82
N PRO A 124 3.53 -0.06 11.97
CA PRO A 124 3.84 -1.48 12.04
C PRO A 124 2.96 -2.33 11.11
N TRP A 125 3.48 -3.47 10.69
CA TRP A 125 2.78 -4.50 9.91
C TRP A 125 2.30 -4.04 8.52
N SER A 126 2.97 -3.03 7.98
CA SER A 126 2.73 -2.55 6.62
C SER A 126 4.00 -1.98 5.99
N PRO A 127 4.09 -1.95 4.66
CA PRO A 127 5.14 -1.22 3.97
C PRO A 127 5.07 0.27 4.34
N CYS A 128 6.20 0.88 4.68
CA CYS A 128 6.26 2.33 4.85
C CYS A 128 6.30 3.04 3.48
N TYR A 129 6.11 4.35 3.47
CA TYR A 129 6.18 5.17 2.26
C TYR A 129 7.49 4.94 1.48
N HIS A 130 8.65 4.94 2.15
CA HIS A 130 9.95 4.79 1.50
C HIS A 130 10.12 3.43 0.82
N TYR A 131 9.54 2.36 1.40
CA TYR A 131 9.52 1.07 0.74
C TYR A 131 8.73 1.11 -0.57
N LEU A 132 7.57 1.77 -0.59
CA LEU A 132 6.79 1.93 -1.82
C LEU A 132 7.55 2.74 -2.86
N ALA A 133 8.11 3.90 -2.47
CA ALA A 133 8.77 4.82 -3.38
C ALA A 133 10.10 4.26 -3.95
N TRP A 134 10.90 3.58 -3.12
CA TRP A 134 12.24 3.14 -3.50
C TRP A 134 12.30 1.73 -4.08
N HIS A 135 11.41 0.82 -3.64
CA HIS A 135 11.44 -0.59 -4.03
C HIS A 135 10.22 -0.98 -4.87
N TRP A 136 9.04 -0.83 -4.33
CA TRP A 136 7.82 -1.33 -4.98
C TRP A 136 7.59 -0.66 -6.35
N LEU A 137 7.64 0.66 -6.42
CA LEU A 137 7.50 1.39 -7.70
C LEU A 137 8.62 1.10 -8.67
N HIS A 138 9.85 0.86 -8.19
CA HIS A 138 10.96 0.48 -9.06
C HIS A 138 10.62 -0.78 -9.85
N TYR A 139 10.16 -1.84 -9.18
CA TYR A 139 9.78 -3.08 -9.86
C TYR A 139 8.50 -2.95 -10.70
N LEU A 140 7.54 -2.16 -10.25
CA LEU A 140 6.34 -1.89 -11.04
C LEU A 140 6.67 -1.19 -12.36
N ARG A 141 7.60 -0.25 -12.37
CA ARG A 141 8.07 0.42 -13.60
C ARG A 141 8.69 -0.57 -14.59
N HIS A 142 9.48 -1.52 -14.12
CA HIS A 142 10.03 -2.57 -14.97
C HIS A 142 8.94 -3.50 -15.53
N ALA A 143 7.82 -3.64 -14.85
CA ALA A 143 6.67 -4.39 -15.32
C ALA A 143 5.73 -3.58 -16.23
N GLY A 144 6.01 -2.28 -16.47
CA GLY A 144 5.22 -1.40 -17.34
C GLY A 144 4.19 -0.53 -16.63
N PHE A 145 4.17 -0.51 -15.29
CA PHE A 145 3.31 0.39 -14.51
C PHE A 145 4.06 1.69 -14.18
N HIS A 146 3.41 2.83 -14.38
CA HIS A 146 4.00 4.13 -14.13
C HIS A 146 3.20 4.90 -13.08
N ALA A 147 3.87 5.25 -12.00
CA ALA A 147 3.32 6.14 -10.99
C ALA A 147 4.42 6.97 -10.33
N GLU A 148 4.02 8.13 -9.82
CA GLU A 148 4.83 8.99 -8.96
C GLU A 148 4.20 9.07 -7.59
N LEU A 149 5.02 9.00 -6.54
CA LEU A 149 4.57 9.12 -5.15
C LEU A 149 5.26 10.29 -4.48
N ALA A 150 4.49 11.04 -3.69
CA ALA A 150 4.99 12.05 -2.78
C ALA A 150 4.55 11.74 -1.33
N LEU A 151 5.42 12.06 -0.36
CA LEU A 151 5.11 12.11 1.06
C LEU A 151 4.76 13.55 1.41
N ASP A 152 3.48 13.87 1.43
CA ASP A 152 3.03 15.23 1.73
C ASP A 152 3.20 15.54 3.22
N LYS A 153 2.96 14.52 4.08
CA LYS A 153 3.12 14.59 5.53
C LYS A 153 3.39 13.21 6.09
N ALA A 154 4.40 13.10 6.95
CA ALA A 154 4.64 11.84 7.67
C ALA A 154 3.58 11.61 8.75
N GLY A 155 3.21 10.35 8.97
CA GLY A 155 2.27 9.93 10.00
C GLY A 155 2.69 8.60 10.59
N PHE A 156 2.98 8.61 11.90
CA PHE A 156 3.42 7.44 12.65
C PHE A 156 2.29 6.92 13.56
N TYR A 157 2.43 5.68 13.98
CA TYR A 157 1.56 5.13 15.02
C TYR A 157 1.92 5.75 16.39
N PRO A 158 0.96 6.02 17.29
CA PRO A 158 -0.49 5.79 17.19
C PRO A 158 -1.31 6.89 16.49
N PRO A 159 -0.88 8.18 16.37
CA PRO A 159 -1.76 9.23 15.86
C PRO A 159 -2.13 9.09 14.39
N GLY A 160 -1.21 8.62 13.54
CA GLY A 160 -1.39 8.66 12.10
C GLY A 160 -1.33 10.08 11.55
N GLY A 161 -2.36 10.50 10.80
CA GLY A 161 -2.51 11.86 10.29
C GLY A 161 -1.48 12.26 9.24
N GLY A 162 -0.72 11.31 8.72
CA GLY A 162 0.16 11.51 7.57
C GLY A 162 -0.62 11.48 6.26
N ARG A 163 0.00 11.92 5.18
CA ARG A 163 -0.60 11.92 3.85
C ARG A 163 0.43 11.58 2.78
N ILE A 164 0.02 10.74 1.87
CA ILE A 164 0.73 10.49 0.60
C ILE A 164 -0.14 10.92 -0.56
N SER A 165 0.49 11.34 -1.65
CA SER A 165 -0.15 11.55 -2.93
C SER A 165 0.51 10.69 -4.02
N ALA A 166 -0.28 10.30 -5.00
CA ALA A 166 0.14 9.51 -6.13
C ALA A 166 -0.45 10.07 -7.43
N THR A 167 0.38 10.20 -8.47
CA THR A 167 -0.07 10.35 -9.85
C THR A 167 0.14 9.01 -10.54
N ILE A 168 -0.89 8.45 -11.13
CA ILE A 168 -0.89 7.11 -11.71
C ILE A 168 -1.24 7.25 -13.19
N ALA A 169 -0.29 6.90 -14.05
CA ALA A 169 -0.48 6.93 -15.50
C ALA A 169 -1.02 5.58 -16.02
N PRO A 170 -1.75 5.59 -17.14
CA PRO A 170 -2.15 4.38 -17.84
C PRO A 170 -0.95 3.51 -18.22
N ALA A 171 -1.05 2.21 -18.00
CA ALA A 171 -0.04 1.25 -18.45
C ALA A 171 -0.22 0.98 -19.96
N ALA A 172 0.72 1.43 -20.77
CA ALA A 172 0.66 1.27 -22.23
C ALA A 172 0.91 -0.19 -22.66
N ALA A 173 1.85 -0.87 -22.00
CA ALA A 173 2.17 -2.27 -22.24
C ALA A 173 2.78 -2.87 -20.96
N LEU A 174 2.39 -4.09 -20.63
CA LEU A 174 3.00 -4.83 -19.54
C LEU A 174 4.15 -5.71 -20.06
N ALA A 175 5.24 -5.76 -19.32
CA ALA A 175 6.39 -6.58 -19.61
C ALA A 175 6.61 -7.64 -18.52
N PRO A 176 7.00 -8.86 -18.89
CA PRO A 176 7.35 -9.88 -17.91
C PRO A 176 8.62 -9.47 -17.16
N LEU A 177 8.61 -9.60 -15.84
CA LEU A 177 9.74 -9.29 -14.98
C LEU A 177 10.44 -10.59 -14.54
N THR A 178 11.69 -10.78 -15.00
CA THR A 178 12.51 -11.94 -14.63
C THR A 178 13.64 -11.52 -13.71
N LEU A 179 13.59 -11.90 -12.43
CA LEU A 179 14.58 -11.59 -11.39
C LEU A 179 15.24 -12.88 -10.87
N ALA A 180 15.85 -13.65 -11.79
CA ALA A 180 16.44 -14.96 -11.46
C ALA A 180 17.75 -14.86 -10.64
N LYS A 181 18.50 -13.76 -10.75
CA LYS A 181 19.79 -13.57 -10.07
C LYS A 181 19.86 -12.20 -9.42
N ARG A 182 20.19 -12.15 -8.15
CA ARG A 182 20.37 -10.88 -7.40
C ARG A 182 21.61 -10.08 -7.86
N GLY A 183 22.66 -10.76 -8.23
CA GLY A 183 23.95 -10.13 -8.49
C GLY A 183 24.71 -9.78 -7.19
N VAL A 184 25.78 -9.02 -7.36
CA VAL A 184 26.66 -8.58 -6.25
C VAL A 184 26.03 -7.38 -5.53
N LEU A 185 26.02 -7.42 -4.20
CA LEU A 185 25.59 -6.28 -3.38
C LEU A 185 26.68 -5.19 -3.42
N ARG A 186 26.38 -4.04 -3.98
CA ARG A 186 27.35 -2.96 -4.19
C ARG A 186 27.21 -1.83 -3.17
N ARG A 187 25.99 -1.56 -2.69
CA ARG A 187 25.69 -0.45 -1.78
C ARG A 187 24.44 -0.75 -0.97
N ILE A 188 24.45 -0.30 0.28
CA ILE A 188 23.27 -0.23 1.14
C ILE A 188 22.93 1.24 1.33
N ARG A 189 21.68 1.61 1.04
CA ARG A 189 21.16 2.96 1.28
C ARG A 189 20.02 2.87 2.28
N GLY A 190 19.94 3.82 3.19
CA GLY A 190 18.92 3.84 4.23
C GLY A 190 18.56 5.24 4.69
N LEU A 191 17.52 5.30 5.46
CA LEU A 191 17.04 6.52 6.12
C LEU A 191 16.70 6.18 7.57
N ALA A 192 17.33 6.88 8.52
CA ALA A 192 16.92 6.91 9.91
C ALA A 192 16.10 8.19 10.13
N ALA A 193 14.84 8.05 10.44
CA ALA A 193 13.93 9.19 10.53
C ALA A 193 13.14 9.20 11.83
N VAL A 194 12.84 10.40 12.32
CA VAL A 194 11.99 10.67 13.47
C VAL A 194 10.93 11.70 13.09
N SER A 195 9.85 11.79 13.88
CA SER A 195 8.85 12.84 13.75
C SER A 195 8.51 13.38 15.13
N ASN A 196 8.59 14.70 15.29
CA ASN A 196 8.39 15.40 16.57
C ASN A 196 9.29 14.89 17.72
N LEU A 197 10.49 14.42 17.38
CA LEU A 197 11.51 13.96 18.31
C LEU A 197 12.86 14.59 17.95
N ASP A 198 13.77 14.63 18.93
CA ASP A 198 15.12 15.12 18.72
C ASP A 198 15.87 14.34 17.65
N ILE A 199 16.55 15.03 16.73
CA ILE A 199 17.30 14.42 15.62
C ILE A 199 18.41 13.48 16.10
N GLY A 200 18.97 13.70 17.29
CA GLY A 200 19.98 12.83 17.89
C GLY A 200 19.48 11.39 18.07
N ILE A 201 18.16 11.15 18.10
CA ILE A 201 17.61 9.79 18.09
C ILE A 201 17.86 9.15 16.72
N ALA A 202 17.58 9.84 15.62
CA ALA A 202 17.85 9.36 14.27
C ALA A 202 19.36 9.14 14.03
N GLU A 203 20.20 10.03 14.57
CA GLU A 203 21.65 9.89 14.49
C GLU A 203 22.15 8.62 15.20
N ARG A 204 21.63 8.33 16.39
CA ARG A 204 21.96 7.08 17.12
C ARG A 204 21.45 5.85 16.35
N MET A 205 20.25 5.91 15.76
CA MET A 205 19.73 4.83 14.90
C MET A 205 20.63 4.60 13.69
N ARG A 206 21.04 5.68 13.00
CA ARG A 206 21.99 5.63 11.89
C ARG A 206 23.31 4.99 12.32
N SER A 207 23.91 5.48 13.41
CA SER A 207 25.19 4.97 13.92
C SER A 207 25.11 3.48 14.25
N ARG A 208 24.02 3.07 14.89
CA ARG A 208 23.78 1.64 15.20
C ARG A 208 23.61 0.80 13.94
N ALA A 209 22.89 1.27 12.95
CA ALA A 209 22.71 0.58 11.68
C ALA A 209 24.04 0.42 10.94
N ILE A 210 24.84 1.49 10.84
CA ILE A 210 26.17 1.43 10.23
C ILE A 210 27.07 0.42 10.97
N GLN A 211 27.09 0.45 12.29
CA GLN A 211 27.86 -0.48 13.11
C GLN A 211 27.50 -1.95 12.83
N GLN A 212 26.21 -2.26 12.69
CA GLN A 212 25.75 -3.62 12.36
C GLN A 212 26.13 -4.06 10.95
N LEU A 213 26.27 -3.12 10.02
CA LEU A 213 26.58 -3.37 8.61
C LEU A 213 28.09 -3.35 8.31
N GLN A 214 28.95 -2.95 9.25
CA GLN A 214 30.40 -2.85 9.05
C GLN A 214 31.09 -4.17 8.65
N HIS A 215 30.45 -5.31 8.93
CA HIS A 215 30.99 -6.63 8.57
C HIS A 215 30.65 -7.07 7.13
N SER A 216 29.99 -6.23 6.35
CA SER A 216 29.48 -6.61 5.03
C SER A 216 30.39 -6.25 3.85
N ASP A 217 31.52 -5.57 4.06
CA ASP A 217 32.38 -5.00 3.00
C ASP A 217 31.66 -4.19 1.93
N VAL A 218 30.48 -3.69 2.26
CA VAL A 218 29.60 -2.97 1.34
C VAL A 218 29.45 -1.51 1.77
N ALA A 219 29.58 -0.60 0.83
CA ALA A 219 29.39 0.83 1.10
C ALA A 219 27.98 1.10 1.66
N CYS A 220 27.90 1.73 2.83
CA CYS A 220 26.67 2.07 3.52
C CYS A 220 26.46 3.59 3.53
N ASP A 221 25.32 4.04 3.02
CA ASP A 221 24.91 5.44 3.00
C ASP A 221 23.53 5.55 3.67
N ILE A 222 23.52 5.99 4.93
CA ILE A 222 22.29 6.12 5.73
C ILE A 222 22.13 7.59 6.10
N ALA A 223 21.12 8.22 5.55
CA ALA A 223 20.73 9.61 5.87
C ALA A 223 19.95 9.68 7.19
N THR A 224 19.91 10.86 7.78
CA THR A 224 19.01 11.19 8.91
C THR A 224 18.00 12.25 8.48
N GLN A 225 16.80 12.17 9.01
CA GLN A 225 15.73 13.12 8.70
C GLN A 225 14.79 13.31 9.89
N THR A 226 14.27 14.53 10.04
CA THR A 226 13.11 14.83 10.89
C THR A 226 11.93 15.22 10.01
N PHE A 227 10.74 14.67 10.31
CA PHE A 227 9.48 14.98 9.66
C PHE A 227 8.62 15.90 10.52
#